data_6038f7e805de9d4aa09406bfdd447987
#
_entry.id   6038f7e805de9d4aa09406bfdd447987
#
_cell.length_a   1.000
_cell.length_b   1.000
_cell.length_c   1.000
_cell.angle_alpha   90.00
_cell.angle_beta   90.00
_cell.angle_gamma   90.00
#
_symmetry.space_group_name_H-M   'P 1'
#
loop_
_entity.id
_entity.type
_entity.pdbx_description
1 polymer ?
#
loop_
_entity_poly.entity_id
_entity_poly.type
_entity_poly.pdbx_seq_one_letter_code
_entity_poly.pdbx_strand_id
1 'polypeptide(L)'
;MKILLIKQTSLGDVLHATPVIRALKKWKRDCIIDIVTDKRALGILEYNPYINKLYVLDIYKYEKELFSSPSKFFSTIKEFFSHIKEVRKEHYDIAIDLQGLERSVIFLYLCHSKKKFAKGKWLGIKSNYYKDINAIVGLLSFLDFIDCPSDGTDLDYFLPNDIEDTFNKKIESLNIKLDKDYIVFSPFSRWDTKDLSVKKSKEIIEEIRKISDIQIVISATKDYNEKCIEIANGFENVLKTSNYFNLNELAYLIKEASAMITADSFPMHTGCAFKKPLIAIFGPTSEVRVGPIAENSETIRVEGLECARCYKRKNCPNNHVCIEDIDAKLVANRILQKIGYL
;
A
#
# COMPACT_ATOMS: atom_id res chain seq x y z
N MET A 1 5.08 -14.79 25.07
CA MET A 1 3.70 -14.58 24.56
C MET A 1 3.73 -14.76 23.05
N LYS A 2 2.79 -15.55 22.47
CA LYS A 2 2.71 -15.80 21.04
C LYS A 2 1.44 -15.21 20.45
N ILE A 3 1.57 -14.42 19.36
CA ILE A 3 0.50 -13.64 18.75
C ILE A 3 0.37 -14.03 17.28
N LEU A 4 -0.86 -14.27 16.83
CA LEU A 4 -1.18 -14.42 15.42
C LEU A 4 -1.87 -13.15 14.90
N LEU A 5 -1.35 -12.55 13.86
CA LEU A 5 -2.04 -11.49 13.11
C LEU A 5 -2.49 -12.03 11.76
N ILE A 6 -3.65 -11.61 11.30
CA ILE A 6 -4.18 -11.97 9.99
C ILE A 6 -4.40 -10.68 9.19
N LYS A 7 -3.56 -10.46 8.17
CA LYS A 7 -3.68 -9.31 7.27
C LYS A 7 -3.23 -9.71 5.87
N GLN A 8 -4.18 -9.95 4.99
CA GLN A 8 -3.96 -10.61 3.70
C GLN A 8 -3.81 -9.61 2.55
N THR A 9 -4.70 -8.65 2.42
CA THR A 9 -4.82 -7.71 1.29
C THR A 9 -5.33 -6.34 1.77
N SER A 10 -5.25 -5.25 1.00
CA SER A 10 -4.39 -5.02 -0.16
C SER A 10 -2.97 -4.63 0.27
N LEU A 11 -2.03 -4.34 -0.68
CA LEU A 11 -0.65 -4.00 -0.33
C LEU A 11 -0.57 -2.81 0.65
N GLY A 12 -1.27 -1.71 0.35
CA GLY A 12 -1.34 -0.55 1.24
C GLY A 12 -1.93 -0.88 2.61
N ASP A 13 -3.01 -1.69 2.63
CA ASP A 13 -3.63 -2.12 3.89
C ASP A 13 -2.73 -3.04 4.73
N VAL A 14 -1.86 -3.82 4.09
CA VAL A 14 -0.85 -4.63 4.80
C VAL A 14 0.18 -3.72 5.45
N LEU A 15 0.63 -2.70 4.72
CA LEU A 15 1.56 -1.70 5.26
C LEU A 15 0.93 -0.93 6.46
N HIS A 16 -0.38 -0.63 6.41
CA HIS A 16 -1.11 -0.02 7.55
C HIS A 16 -1.11 -0.87 8.82
N ALA A 17 -0.84 -2.17 8.74
CA ALA A 17 -0.75 -3.03 9.93
C ALA A 17 0.63 -2.99 10.62
N THR A 18 1.65 -2.40 10.01
CA THR A 18 3.00 -2.38 10.56
C THR A 18 3.12 -1.62 11.89
N PRO A 19 2.40 -0.51 12.15
CA PRO A 19 2.38 0.12 13.47
C PRO A 19 1.84 -0.80 14.58
N VAL A 20 0.88 -1.68 14.25
CA VAL A 20 0.37 -2.67 15.22
C VAL A 20 1.46 -3.68 15.57
N ILE A 21 2.21 -4.15 14.56
CA ILE A 21 3.33 -5.09 14.75
C ILE A 21 4.40 -4.45 15.65
N ARG A 22 4.80 -3.21 15.35
CA ARG A 22 5.78 -2.45 16.12
C ARG A 22 5.33 -2.25 17.56
N ALA A 23 4.09 -1.80 17.77
CA ALA A 23 3.55 -1.57 19.12
C ALA A 23 3.54 -2.84 19.96
N LEU A 24 3.10 -3.98 19.40
CA LEU A 24 3.12 -5.27 20.09
C LEU A 24 4.54 -5.69 20.51
N LYS A 25 5.52 -5.49 19.62
CA LYS A 25 6.91 -5.84 19.90
C LYS A 25 7.56 -4.93 20.95
N LYS A 26 7.21 -3.63 20.95
CA LYS A 26 7.66 -2.69 21.99
C LYS A 26 7.01 -2.96 23.34
N TRP A 27 5.72 -3.30 23.35
CA TRP A 27 4.97 -3.62 24.56
C TRP A 27 5.52 -4.89 25.24
N LYS A 28 5.83 -5.92 24.46
CA LYS A 28 6.40 -7.19 24.97
C LYS A 28 7.57 -7.61 24.07
N ARG A 29 8.78 -7.24 24.44
CA ARG A 29 10.00 -7.49 23.63
C ARG A 29 10.19 -8.95 23.23
N ASP A 30 9.82 -9.89 24.12
CA ASP A 30 9.95 -11.34 23.89
C ASP A 30 8.71 -11.95 23.21
N CYS A 31 7.74 -11.13 22.76
CA CYS A 31 6.61 -11.69 22.05
C CYS A 31 7.04 -12.23 20.68
N ILE A 32 6.41 -13.34 20.31
CA ILE A 32 6.58 -13.99 19.01
C ILE A 32 5.36 -13.61 18.18
N ILE A 33 5.57 -12.99 17.02
CA ILE A 33 4.50 -12.53 16.13
C ILE A 33 4.55 -13.33 14.85
N ASP A 34 3.51 -14.10 14.58
CA ASP A 34 3.30 -14.80 13.31
C ASP A 34 2.19 -14.10 12.52
N ILE A 35 2.29 -14.07 11.19
CA ILE A 35 1.34 -13.36 10.34
C ILE A 35 0.84 -14.26 9.20
N VAL A 36 -0.48 -14.24 8.95
CA VAL A 36 -1.11 -14.79 7.75
C VAL A 36 -1.28 -13.67 6.73
N THR A 37 -0.63 -13.78 5.57
CA THR A 37 -0.62 -12.74 4.53
C THR A 37 -0.75 -13.31 3.11
N ASP A 38 -0.93 -12.42 2.13
CA ASP A 38 -0.94 -12.77 0.69
C ASP A 38 0.49 -12.74 0.12
N LYS A 39 0.77 -13.63 -0.81
CA LYS A 39 2.05 -13.74 -1.51
C LYS A 39 2.51 -12.41 -2.12
N ARG A 40 1.59 -11.61 -2.64
CA ARG A 40 1.90 -10.31 -3.23
C ARG A 40 2.40 -9.29 -2.20
N ALA A 41 2.03 -9.46 -0.92
CA ALA A 41 2.45 -8.59 0.16
C ALA A 41 3.73 -9.07 0.87
N LEU A 42 4.32 -10.18 0.41
CA LEU A 42 5.51 -10.76 1.03
C LEU A 42 6.64 -9.74 1.15
N GLY A 43 6.97 -9.03 0.06
CA GLY A 43 8.05 -8.04 0.05
C GLY A 43 7.86 -6.87 1.04
N ILE A 44 6.64 -6.66 1.58
CA ILE A 44 6.39 -5.65 2.62
C ILE A 44 6.80 -6.15 4.01
N LEU A 45 6.65 -7.46 4.25
CA LEU A 45 6.74 -8.05 5.59
C LEU A 45 7.97 -8.92 5.82
N GLU A 46 8.56 -9.48 4.77
CA GLU A 46 9.60 -10.53 4.87
C GLU A 46 10.89 -10.06 5.56
N TYR A 47 11.21 -8.78 5.47
CA TYR A 47 12.40 -8.19 6.13
C TYR A 47 12.07 -7.47 7.44
N ASN A 48 10.83 -7.56 7.91
CA ASN A 48 10.44 -6.93 9.17
C ASN A 48 11.00 -7.73 10.37
N PRO A 49 11.94 -7.18 11.16
CA PRO A 49 12.63 -7.90 12.23
C PRO A 49 11.72 -8.26 13.40
N TYR A 50 10.51 -7.75 13.44
CA TYR A 50 9.54 -8.01 14.50
C TYR A 50 8.70 -9.26 14.23
N ILE A 51 8.74 -9.79 12.99
CA ILE A 51 7.94 -10.94 12.56
C ILE A 51 8.80 -12.21 12.70
N ASN A 52 8.21 -13.23 13.32
CA ASN A 52 8.86 -14.53 13.49
C ASN A 52 8.55 -15.46 12.29
N LYS A 53 7.29 -15.50 11.85
CA LYS A 53 6.86 -16.41 10.78
C LYS A 53 5.77 -15.79 9.92
N LEU A 54 5.88 -15.99 8.61
CA LEU A 54 4.86 -15.65 7.63
C LEU A 54 4.19 -16.93 7.12
N TYR A 55 2.86 -17.00 7.23
CA TYR A 55 2.02 -17.97 6.54
C TYR A 55 1.51 -17.31 5.26
N VAL A 56 2.08 -17.70 4.13
CA VAL A 56 1.89 -17.02 2.84
C VAL A 56 0.86 -17.74 2.01
N LEU A 57 -0.22 -17.05 1.66
CA LEU A 57 -1.31 -17.53 0.83
C LEU A 57 -1.20 -16.93 -0.58
N ASP A 58 -1.64 -17.64 -1.59
CA ASP A 58 -1.78 -17.10 -2.94
C ASP A 58 -3.27 -16.76 -3.20
N ILE A 59 -3.74 -15.66 -2.59
CA ILE A 59 -5.14 -15.23 -2.65
C ILE A 59 -5.59 -14.96 -4.10
N TYR A 60 -4.72 -14.37 -4.92
CA TYR A 60 -5.04 -14.11 -6.32
C TYR A 60 -5.26 -15.38 -7.12
N LYS A 61 -4.41 -16.40 -6.90
CA LYS A 61 -4.60 -17.74 -7.48
C LYS A 61 -5.93 -18.32 -7.03
N TYR A 62 -6.24 -18.25 -5.74
CA TYR A 62 -7.48 -18.77 -5.19
C TYR A 62 -8.73 -18.10 -5.80
N GLU A 63 -8.75 -16.77 -5.89
CA GLU A 63 -9.85 -16.02 -6.50
C GLU A 63 -10.05 -16.40 -7.98
N LYS A 64 -8.98 -16.67 -8.71
CA LYS A 64 -9.03 -17.05 -10.13
C LYS A 64 -9.43 -18.50 -10.35
N GLU A 65 -8.95 -19.41 -9.50
CA GLU A 65 -9.11 -20.86 -9.70
C GLU A 65 -10.39 -21.42 -9.08
N LEU A 66 -10.92 -20.79 -8.02
CA LEU A 66 -12.06 -21.28 -7.26
C LEU A 66 -13.30 -21.56 -8.14
N PHE A 67 -13.49 -20.81 -9.21
CA PHE A 67 -14.63 -20.96 -10.13
C PHE A 67 -14.24 -21.37 -11.55
N SER A 68 -12.99 -21.80 -11.77
CA SER A 68 -12.50 -22.10 -13.12
C SER A 68 -12.82 -23.53 -13.59
N SER A 69 -12.77 -24.52 -12.67
CA SER A 69 -13.14 -25.91 -12.94
C SER A 69 -13.30 -26.68 -11.62
N PRO A 70 -14.08 -27.80 -11.59
CA PRO A 70 -14.23 -28.62 -10.37
C PRO A 70 -12.92 -29.13 -9.80
N SER A 71 -11.99 -29.58 -10.63
CA SER A 71 -10.68 -30.08 -10.18
C SER A 71 -9.85 -28.99 -9.51
N LYS A 72 -9.85 -27.78 -10.07
CA LYS A 72 -9.17 -26.62 -9.48
C LYS A 72 -9.84 -26.14 -8.21
N PHE A 73 -11.16 -26.17 -8.15
CA PHE A 73 -11.89 -25.90 -6.91
C PHE A 73 -11.41 -26.77 -5.77
N PHE A 74 -11.41 -28.11 -5.95
CA PHE A 74 -10.97 -29.03 -4.89
C PHE A 74 -9.50 -28.86 -4.53
N SER A 75 -8.61 -28.63 -5.50
CA SER A 75 -7.19 -28.40 -5.23
C SER A 75 -6.97 -27.11 -4.44
N THR A 76 -7.65 -26.04 -4.81
CA THR A 76 -7.56 -24.72 -4.13
C THR A 76 -8.09 -24.82 -2.69
N ILE A 77 -9.21 -25.48 -2.48
CA ILE A 77 -9.75 -25.71 -1.14
C ILE A 77 -8.78 -26.55 -0.29
N LYS A 78 -8.22 -27.61 -0.85
CA LYS A 78 -7.22 -28.45 -0.16
C LYS A 78 -5.99 -27.64 0.24
N GLU A 79 -5.47 -26.80 -0.66
CA GLU A 79 -4.32 -25.93 -0.40
C GLU A 79 -4.66 -24.90 0.70
N PHE A 80 -5.81 -24.24 0.61
CA PHE A 80 -6.26 -23.30 1.62
C PHE A 80 -6.36 -23.94 3.02
N PHE A 81 -6.97 -25.12 3.12
CA PHE A 81 -7.05 -25.85 4.40
C PHE A 81 -5.70 -26.39 4.87
N SER A 82 -4.74 -26.63 3.98
CA SER A 82 -3.37 -26.98 4.39
C SER A 82 -2.70 -25.85 5.16
N HIS A 83 -2.89 -24.60 4.71
CA HIS A 83 -2.39 -23.42 5.45
C HIS A 83 -3.06 -23.28 6.82
N ILE A 84 -4.36 -23.52 6.91
CA ILE A 84 -5.06 -23.52 8.21
C ILE A 84 -4.47 -24.60 9.11
N LYS A 85 -4.20 -25.79 8.58
CA LYS A 85 -3.58 -26.90 9.35
C LYS A 85 -2.19 -26.51 9.86
N GLU A 86 -1.40 -25.78 9.07
CA GLU A 86 -0.09 -25.28 9.50
C GLU A 86 -0.22 -24.27 10.65
N VAL A 87 -1.14 -23.30 10.54
CA VAL A 87 -1.42 -22.33 11.61
C VAL A 87 -1.89 -23.04 12.89
N ARG A 88 -2.69 -24.11 12.77
CA ARG A 88 -3.21 -24.89 13.91
C ARG A 88 -2.16 -25.73 14.65
N LYS A 89 -1.00 -25.96 14.10
CA LYS A 89 0.11 -26.62 14.82
C LYS A 89 0.62 -25.78 15.99
N GLU A 90 0.35 -24.48 15.95
CA GLU A 90 0.80 -23.53 16.94
C GLU A 90 -0.32 -23.16 17.92
N HIS A 91 0.08 -22.79 19.15
CA HIS A 91 -0.82 -22.29 20.17
C HIS A 91 -0.51 -20.82 20.44
N TYR A 92 -1.50 -19.98 20.21
CA TYR A 92 -1.37 -18.53 20.39
C TYR A 92 -2.03 -18.06 21.69
N ASP A 93 -1.43 -17.08 22.33
CA ASP A 93 -2.07 -16.39 23.45
C ASP A 93 -3.16 -15.43 22.92
N ILE A 94 -2.86 -14.79 21.79
CA ILE A 94 -3.74 -13.80 21.16
C ILE A 94 -3.75 -14.04 19.64
N ALA A 95 -4.93 -13.96 19.03
CA ALA A 95 -5.09 -13.93 17.58
C ALA A 95 -5.98 -12.75 17.18
N ILE A 96 -5.53 -11.95 16.20
CA ILE A 96 -6.23 -10.74 15.73
C ILE A 96 -6.39 -10.80 14.22
N ASP A 97 -7.63 -10.79 13.74
CA ASP A 97 -7.94 -10.59 12.33
C ASP A 97 -8.11 -9.09 12.03
N LEU A 98 -7.07 -8.49 11.47
CA LEU A 98 -7.03 -7.10 11.03
C LEU A 98 -7.61 -6.91 9.61
N GLN A 99 -7.97 -7.99 8.92
CA GLN A 99 -8.55 -7.96 7.58
C GLN A 99 -10.07 -7.80 7.60
N GLY A 100 -10.77 -8.64 8.36
CA GLY A 100 -12.22 -8.59 8.54
C GLY A 100 -13.03 -9.10 7.33
N LEU A 101 -12.56 -10.16 6.67
CA LEU A 101 -13.25 -10.84 5.58
C LEU A 101 -13.48 -12.32 5.94
N GLU A 102 -14.46 -12.95 5.29
CA GLU A 102 -14.80 -14.36 5.52
C GLU A 102 -13.58 -15.28 5.41
N ARG A 103 -12.77 -15.07 4.35
CA ARG A 103 -11.55 -15.85 4.11
C ARG A 103 -10.46 -15.65 5.16
N SER A 104 -10.45 -14.51 5.85
CA SER A 104 -9.47 -14.23 6.91
C SER A 104 -9.96 -14.72 8.26
N VAL A 105 -11.24 -14.49 8.58
CA VAL A 105 -11.80 -14.85 9.88
C VAL A 105 -11.84 -16.35 10.09
N ILE A 106 -11.90 -17.17 9.02
CA ILE A 106 -11.84 -18.63 9.12
C ILE A 106 -10.52 -19.10 9.77
N PHE A 107 -9.38 -18.43 9.49
CA PHE A 107 -8.13 -18.70 10.20
C PHE A 107 -8.27 -18.40 11.68
N LEU A 108 -8.95 -17.29 12.03
CA LEU A 108 -9.19 -16.89 13.41
C LEU A 108 -10.08 -17.91 14.15
N TYR A 109 -11.15 -18.38 13.51
CA TYR A 109 -12.02 -19.41 14.11
C TYR A 109 -11.29 -20.72 14.35
N LEU A 110 -10.48 -21.15 13.39
CA LEU A 110 -9.86 -22.46 13.38
C LEU A 110 -8.47 -22.52 14.07
N CYS A 111 -7.80 -21.40 14.31
CA CYS A 111 -6.53 -21.41 15.05
C CYS A 111 -6.74 -21.73 16.53
N HIS A 112 -5.72 -22.28 17.17
CA HIS A 112 -5.68 -22.44 18.62
C HIS A 112 -5.20 -21.15 19.27
N SER A 113 -6.11 -20.39 19.90
CA SER A 113 -5.78 -19.14 20.59
C SER A 113 -6.67 -18.95 21.81
N LYS A 114 -6.08 -18.41 22.90
CA LYS A 114 -6.79 -18.11 24.15
C LYS A 114 -7.73 -16.90 24.00
N LYS A 115 -7.30 -15.87 23.27
CA LYS A 115 -8.09 -14.66 23.01
C LYS A 115 -8.16 -14.41 21.51
N LYS A 116 -9.35 -14.08 20.99
CA LYS A 116 -9.60 -13.83 19.58
C LYS A 116 -10.29 -12.49 19.37
N PHE A 117 -9.80 -11.69 18.44
CA PHE A 117 -10.34 -10.38 18.07
C PHE A 117 -10.43 -10.26 16.56
N ALA A 118 -11.44 -9.56 16.05
CA ALA A 118 -11.62 -9.41 14.60
C ALA A 118 -12.13 -8.01 14.22
N LYS A 119 -11.70 -7.54 13.06
CA LYS A 119 -12.34 -6.43 12.37
C LYS A 119 -13.68 -6.88 11.79
N GLY A 120 -14.72 -6.05 11.96
CA GLY A 120 -16.08 -6.39 11.48
C GLY A 120 -16.95 -6.96 12.60
N LYS A 121 -18.06 -7.62 12.22
CA LYS A 121 -18.99 -8.23 13.16
C LYS A 121 -19.03 -9.74 12.94
N TRP A 122 -18.52 -10.49 13.92
CA TRP A 122 -18.38 -11.95 13.82
C TRP A 122 -18.92 -12.62 15.07
N LEU A 123 -19.68 -13.72 14.89
CA LEU A 123 -20.33 -14.43 15.97
C LEU A 123 -19.30 -14.95 16.99
N GLY A 124 -19.52 -14.65 18.27
CA GLY A 124 -18.67 -15.14 19.38
C GLY A 124 -17.26 -14.54 19.42
N ILE A 125 -16.94 -13.53 18.59
CA ILE A 125 -15.65 -12.87 18.58
C ILE A 125 -15.80 -11.40 18.98
N LYS A 126 -15.01 -10.94 19.96
CA LYS A 126 -14.92 -9.52 20.30
C LYS A 126 -14.34 -8.77 19.12
N SER A 127 -15.08 -7.77 18.62
CA SER A 127 -14.76 -7.13 17.36
C SER A 127 -14.85 -5.62 17.44
N ASN A 128 -14.11 -4.94 16.55
CA ASN A 128 -14.23 -3.51 16.32
C ASN A 128 -14.54 -3.24 14.85
N TYR A 129 -15.41 -2.27 14.60
CA TYR A 129 -15.76 -1.80 13.27
C TYR A 129 -15.67 -0.28 13.25
N TYR A 130 -14.64 0.22 12.62
CA TYR A 130 -14.42 1.65 12.42
C TYR A 130 -14.76 2.04 10.98
N LYS A 131 -15.52 3.12 10.80
CA LYS A 131 -15.98 3.55 9.48
C LYS A 131 -15.42 4.91 9.06
N ASP A 132 -15.32 5.84 9.98
CA ASP A 132 -15.09 7.25 9.66
C ASP A 132 -13.76 7.80 10.24
N ILE A 133 -12.83 6.91 10.56
CA ILE A 133 -11.49 7.26 11.01
C ILE A 133 -10.43 6.71 10.05
N ASN A 134 -9.21 7.22 10.15
CA ASN A 134 -8.09 6.72 9.37
C ASN A 134 -7.87 5.22 9.62
N ALA A 135 -7.59 4.48 8.56
CA ALA A 135 -7.44 3.02 8.61
C ALA A 135 -6.33 2.57 9.56
N ILE A 136 -5.23 3.32 9.66
CA ILE A 136 -4.11 3.02 10.58
C ILE A 136 -4.58 3.15 12.03
N VAL A 137 -5.26 4.25 12.37
CA VAL A 137 -5.83 4.49 13.70
C VAL A 137 -6.85 3.40 14.05
N GLY A 138 -7.68 3.02 13.07
CA GLY A 138 -8.64 1.92 13.25
C GLY A 138 -7.98 0.57 13.51
N LEU A 139 -6.83 0.28 12.90
CA LEU A 139 -6.07 -0.95 13.20
C LEU A 139 -5.41 -0.88 14.57
N LEU A 140 -4.87 0.27 14.96
CA LEU A 140 -4.27 0.46 16.27
C LEU A 140 -5.28 0.31 17.42
N SER A 141 -6.56 0.63 17.22
CA SER A 141 -7.60 0.46 18.26
C SER A 141 -7.81 -0.99 18.71
N PHE A 142 -7.30 -1.99 17.97
CA PHE A 142 -7.29 -3.39 18.43
C PHE A 142 -6.33 -3.64 19.60
N LEU A 143 -5.35 -2.77 19.78
CA LEU A 143 -4.40 -2.84 20.90
C LEU A 143 -5.10 -2.59 22.25
N ASP A 144 -6.19 -1.81 22.26
CA ASP A 144 -6.99 -1.51 23.46
C ASP A 144 -7.63 -2.78 24.05
N PHE A 145 -7.92 -3.80 23.22
CA PHE A 145 -8.49 -5.07 23.68
C PHE A 145 -7.53 -5.89 24.55
N ILE A 146 -6.27 -5.56 24.53
CA ILE A 146 -5.18 -6.28 25.21
C ILE A 146 -4.33 -5.37 26.09
N ASP A 147 -4.77 -4.14 26.32
CA ASP A 147 -4.07 -3.12 27.13
C ASP A 147 -2.63 -2.87 26.61
N CYS A 148 -2.45 -2.91 25.28
CA CYS A 148 -1.18 -2.61 24.63
C CYS A 148 -1.12 -1.14 24.22
N PRO A 149 -0.18 -0.33 24.68
CA PRO A 149 -0.07 1.06 24.29
C PRO A 149 0.30 1.18 22.80
N SER A 150 -0.31 2.15 22.11
CA SER A 150 0.09 2.51 20.75
C SER A 150 1.48 3.16 20.75
N ASP A 151 2.25 2.91 19.69
CA ASP A 151 3.56 3.51 19.44
C ASP A 151 3.55 4.49 18.26
N GLY A 152 2.40 5.13 18.05
CA GLY A 152 2.19 6.08 16.95
C GLY A 152 1.75 5.42 15.65
N THR A 153 1.57 6.24 14.64
CA THR A 153 0.95 5.88 13.35
C THR A 153 1.94 5.71 12.20
N ASP A 154 3.24 5.95 12.44
CA ASP A 154 4.30 5.81 11.44
C ASP A 154 4.30 4.38 10.86
N LEU A 155 4.34 4.30 9.54
CA LEU A 155 4.43 3.04 8.82
C LEU A 155 5.88 2.53 8.81
N ASP A 156 6.06 1.21 8.84
CA ASP A 156 7.38 0.57 8.76
C ASP A 156 7.51 -0.21 7.45
N TYR A 157 8.55 0.07 6.70
CA TYR A 157 8.97 -0.72 5.55
C TYR A 157 10.44 -1.07 5.68
N PHE A 158 10.75 -2.33 5.88
CA PHE A 158 12.12 -2.83 5.97
C PHE A 158 12.55 -3.39 4.63
N LEU A 159 13.68 -2.93 4.15
CA LEU A 159 14.29 -3.38 2.91
C LEU A 159 15.38 -4.43 3.19
N PRO A 160 15.66 -5.34 2.22
CA PRO A 160 16.81 -6.23 2.34
C PRO A 160 18.12 -5.44 2.41
N ASN A 161 19.13 -5.99 3.10
CA ASN A 161 20.41 -5.31 3.30
C ASN A 161 21.19 -5.05 2.01
N ASP A 162 20.99 -5.87 0.99
CA ASP A 162 21.63 -5.80 -0.32
C ASP A 162 20.77 -5.05 -1.37
N ILE A 163 19.73 -4.35 -0.96
CA ILE A 163 18.78 -3.72 -1.88
C ILE A 163 19.46 -2.69 -2.79
N GLU A 164 20.40 -1.91 -2.27
CA GLU A 164 21.15 -0.90 -3.02
C GLU A 164 21.94 -1.54 -4.15
N ASP A 165 22.73 -2.55 -3.85
CA ASP A 165 23.52 -3.28 -4.84
C ASP A 165 22.63 -3.95 -5.91
N THR A 166 21.53 -4.56 -5.46
CA THR A 166 20.57 -5.22 -6.34
C THR A 166 19.88 -4.21 -7.26
N PHE A 167 19.46 -3.07 -6.72
CA PHE A 167 18.82 -1.99 -7.46
C PHE A 167 19.79 -1.36 -8.47
N ASN A 168 21.04 -1.06 -8.07
CA ASN A 168 22.03 -0.45 -8.95
C ASN A 168 22.38 -1.38 -10.12
N LYS A 169 22.61 -2.66 -9.89
CA LYS A 169 22.80 -3.65 -10.96
C LYS A 169 21.59 -3.72 -11.91
N LYS A 170 20.40 -3.56 -11.36
CA LYS A 170 19.17 -3.56 -12.14
C LYS A 170 19.06 -2.36 -13.06
N ILE A 171 19.25 -1.13 -12.58
CA ILE A 171 19.20 0.07 -13.41
C ILE A 171 20.31 0.10 -14.46
N GLU A 172 21.52 -0.39 -14.13
CA GLU A 172 22.59 -0.59 -15.09
C GLU A 172 22.19 -1.55 -16.21
N SER A 173 21.61 -2.71 -15.86
CA SER A 173 21.15 -3.72 -16.84
C SER A 173 20.05 -3.20 -17.76
N LEU A 174 19.26 -2.23 -17.29
CA LEU A 174 18.19 -1.56 -18.04
C LEU A 174 18.69 -0.33 -18.80
N ASN A 175 19.98 0.01 -18.67
CA ASN A 175 20.59 1.23 -19.21
C ASN A 175 19.82 2.51 -18.81
N ILE A 176 19.37 2.56 -17.56
CA ILE A 176 18.67 3.70 -16.99
C ILE A 176 19.69 4.62 -16.31
N LYS A 177 19.68 5.91 -16.67
CA LYS A 177 20.41 6.93 -15.96
C LYS A 177 19.49 7.64 -14.97
N LEU A 178 19.67 7.33 -13.69
CA LEU A 178 18.91 7.97 -12.61
C LEU A 178 19.76 9.11 -12.04
N ASP A 179 19.17 10.31 -11.99
CA ASP A 179 19.82 11.46 -11.36
C ASP A 179 19.79 11.29 -9.83
N LYS A 180 20.64 12.05 -9.12
CA LYS A 180 20.64 12.06 -7.66
C LYS A 180 19.35 12.61 -7.09
N ASP A 181 18.81 13.65 -7.72
CA ASP A 181 17.57 14.31 -7.33
C ASP A 181 16.49 14.01 -8.37
N TYR A 182 15.43 13.37 -7.93
CA TYR A 182 14.30 13.04 -8.79
C TYR A 182 12.98 12.98 -8.01
N ILE A 183 11.89 13.17 -8.74
CA ILE A 183 10.53 12.99 -8.25
C ILE A 183 9.98 11.66 -8.77
N VAL A 184 9.50 10.79 -7.88
CA VAL A 184 8.72 9.62 -8.28
C VAL A 184 7.29 10.05 -8.57
N PHE A 185 6.81 9.77 -9.78
CA PHE A 185 5.44 10.02 -10.19
C PHE A 185 4.69 8.70 -10.39
N SER A 186 3.71 8.39 -9.52
CA SER A 186 2.91 7.18 -9.54
C SER A 186 1.44 7.51 -9.81
N PRO A 187 1.06 7.78 -11.09
CA PRO A 187 -0.26 8.30 -11.44
C PRO A 187 -1.38 7.26 -11.44
N PHE A 188 -1.06 5.96 -11.31
CA PHE A 188 -2.00 4.86 -11.50
C PHE A 188 -2.24 4.04 -10.24
N SER A 189 -3.39 3.37 -10.21
CA SER A 189 -3.82 2.50 -9.11
C SER A 189 -4.49 1.23 -9.64
N ARG A 190 -5.11 0.44 -8.76
CA ARG A 190 -5.93 -0.72 -9.16
C ARG A 190 -7.38 -0.35 -9.56
N TRP A 191 -7.76 0.89 -9.42
CA TRP A 191 -9.10 1.40 -9.73
C TRP A 191 -8.99 2.46 -10.81
N ASP A 192 -9.55 2.21 -11.97
CA ASP A 192 -9.52 3.14 -13.11
C ASP A 192 -9.96 4.56 -12.73
N THR A 193 -10.88 4.66 -11.76
CA THR A 193 -11.44 5.93 -11.30
C THR A 193 -10.51 6.74 -10.39
N LYS A 194 -9.42 6.15 -9.90
CA LYS A 194 -8.38 6.85 -9.13
C LYS A 194 -7.19 7.25 -10.00
N ASP A 195 -7.10 6.69 -11.21
CA ASP A 195 -5.98 6.94 -12.11
C ASP A 195 -6.03 8.37 -12.62
N LEU A 196 -4.87 9.02 -12.66
CA LEU A 196 -4.72 10.24 -13.41
C LEU A 196 -4.74 9.90 -14.90
N SER A 197 -5.46 10.71 -15.70
CA SER A 197 -5.38 10.56 -17.14
C SER A 197 -3.98 10.90 -17.67
N VAL A 198 -3.66 10.43 -18.88
CA VAL A 198 -2.42 10.82 -19.56
C VAL A 198 -2.34 12.33 -19.70
N LYS A 199 -3.46 12.97 -20.07
CA LYS A 199 -3.58 14.43 -20.21
C LYS A 199 -3.24 15.12 -18.89
N LYS A 200 -3.90 14.75 -17.77
CA LYS A 200 -3.66 15.36 -16.46
C LYS A 200 -2.23 15.14 -15.98
N SER A 201 -1.68 13.95 -16.23
CA SER A 201 -0.28 13.64 -15.89
C SER A 201 0.70 14.52 -16.65
N LYS A 202 0.46 14.78 -17.94
CA LYS A 202 1.27 15.70 -18.74
C LYS A 202 1.15 17.14 -18.27
N GLU A 203 -0.06 17.61 -17.99
CA GLU A 203 -0.28 18.95 -17.43
C GLU A 203 0.53 19.18 -16.14
N ILE A 204 0.58 18.20 -15.24
CA ILE A 204 1.40 18.30 -14.02
C ILE A 204 2.89 18.39 -14.35
N ILE A 205 3.38 17.57 -15.28
CA ILE A 205 4.78 17.59 -15.71
C ILE A 205 5.12 18.93 -16.38
N GLU A 206 4.25 19.44 -17.24
CA GLU A 206 4.41 20.76 -17.90
C GLU A 206 4.54 21.89 -16.88
N GLU A 207 3.70 21.88 -15.83
CA GLU A 207 3.79 22.89 -14.77
C GLU A 207 5.10 22.77 -13.96
N ILE A 208 5.59 21.56 -13.69
CA ILE A 208 6.89 21.35 -13.08
C ILE A 208 8.01 21.88 -13.98
N ARG A 209 7.96 21.59 -15.29
CA ARG A 209 8.98 22.03 -16.27
C ARG A 209 9.08 23.53 -16.46
N LYS A 210 8.04 24.30 -16.12
CA LYS A 210 8.13 25.77 -16.11
C LYS A 210 9.06 26.32 -15.02
N ILE A 211 9.40 25.50 -14.02
CA ILE A 211 10.12 25.93 -12.81
C ILE A 211 11.45 25.16 -12.65
N SER A 212 11.48 23.86 -13.00
CA SER A 212 12.62 22.98 -12.71
C SER A 212 12.78 21.88 -13.76
N ASP A 213 14.03 21.52 -14.04
CA ASP A 213 14.41 20.38 -14.88
C ASP A 213 14.65 19.10 -14.06
N ILE A 214 14.20 19.06 -12.79
CA ILE A 214 14.35 17.89 -11.94
C ILE A 214 13.82 16.63 -12.63
N GLN A 215 14.57 15.53 -12.54
CA GLN A 215 14.17 14.28 -13.18
C GLN A 215 12.86 13.77 -12.61
N ILE A 216 11.97 13.32 -13.50
CA ILE A 216 10.70 12.69 -13.11
C ILE A 216 10.74 11.22 -13.51
N VAL A 217 10.49 10.33 -12.55
CA VAL A 217 10.49 8.89 -12.74
C VAL A 217 9.05 8.37 -12.60
N ILE A 218 8.44 8.06 -13.74
CA ILE A 218 7.07 7.51 -13.77
C ILE A 218 7.12 6.03 -13.40
N SER A 219 6.44 5.66 -12.30
CA SER A 219 6.35 4.30 -11.82
C SER A 219 4.93 3.75 -11.95
N ALA A 220 4.81 2.55 -12.56
CA ALA A 220 3.55 1.85 -12.74
C ALA A 220 3.75 0.33 -12.90
N THR A 221 2.65 -0.43 -12.85
CA THR A 221 2.65 -1.84 -13.23
C THR A 221 2.66 -2.00 -14.76
N LYS A 222 2.92 -3.24 -15.22
CA LYS A 222 3.02 -3.59 -16.65
C LYS A 222 1.81 -3.13 -17.46
N ASP A 223 0.63 -3.23 -16.90
CA ASP A 223 -0.63 -2.91 -17.60
C ASP A 223 -0.73 -1.45 -18.03
N TYR A 224 0.06 -0.57 -17.42
CA TYR A 224 0.11 0.86 -17.72
C TYR A 224 1.32 1.29 -18.57
N ASN A 225 2.09 0.34 -19.11
CA ASN A 225 3.32 0.67 -19.84
C ASN A 225 3.11 1.63 -21.00
N GLU A 226 2.06 1.42 -21.81
CA GLU A 226 1.74 2.30 -22.96
C GLU A 226 1.39 3.72 -22.51
N LYS A 227 0.56 3.85 -21.47
CA LYS A 227 0.25 5.16 -20.88
C LYS A 227 1.49 5.86 -20.33
N CYS A 228 2.40 5.13 -19.71
CA CYS A 228 3.67 5.70 -19.22
C CYS A 228 4.57 6.19 -20.37
N ILE A 229 4.62 5.48 -21.48
CA ILE A 229 5.30 5.92 -22.71
C ILE A 229 4.66 7.22 -23.23
N GLU A 230 3.35 7.25 -23.31
CA GLU A 230 2.62 8.42 -23.78
C GLU A 230 2.81 9.64 -22.88
N ILE A 231 2.82 9.45 -21.56
CA ILE A 231 3.09 10.54 -20.60
C ILE A 231 4.52 11.07 -20.77
N ALA A 232 5.51 10.19 -20.89
CA ALA A 232 6.91 10.60 -21.03
C ALA A 232 7.23 11.26 -22.38
N ASN A 233 6.44 10.95 -23.41
CA ASN A 233 6.68 11.44 -24.77
C ASN A 233 6.56 12.96 -24.86
N GLY A 234 7.61 13.60 -25.36
CA GLY A 234 7.68 15.04 -25.54
C GLY A 234 8.33 15.80 -24.37
N PHE A 235 8.77 15.08 -23.33
CA PHE A 235 9.50 15.68 -22.21
C PHE A 235 10.94 15.17 -22.12
N GLU A 236 11.88 16.06 -21.95
CA GLU A 236 13.23 15.75 -21.54
C GLU A 236 13.28 15.39 -20.06
N ASN A 237 14.22 14.54 -19.65
CA ASN A 237 14.45 14.12 -18.27
C ASN A 237 13.22 13.53 -17.56
N VAL A 238 12.36 12.80 -18.33
CA VAL A 238 11.23 12.02 -17.81
C VAL A 238 11.45 10.56 -18.14
N LEU A 239 11.66 9.75 -17.13
CA LEU A 239 11.87 8.31 -17.25
C LEU A 239 10.60 7.53 -16.97
N LYS A 240 10.36 6.48 -17.74
CA LYS A 240 9.36 5.46 -17.41
C LYS A 240 10.03 4.21 -16.84
N THR A 241 9.49 3.71 -15.74
CA THR A 241 9.99 2.50 -15.09
C THR A 241 8.88 1.46 -14.89
N SER A 242 7.86 1.50 -15.73
CA SER A 242 6.74 0.57 -15.65
C SER A 242 7.19 -0.87 -15.77
N ASN A 243 6.83 -1.70 -14.78
CA ASN A 243 7.16 -3.13 -14.70
C ASN A 243 8.68 -3.46 -14.61
N TYR A 244 9.51 -2.50 -14.26
CA TYR A 244 10.94 -2.79 -14.13
C TYR A 244 11.29 -3.32 -12.74
N PHE A 245 10.55 -2.92 -11.71
CA PHE A 245 10.88 -3.13 -10.31
C PHE A 245 9.91 -4.08 -9.61
N ASN A 246 10.43 -4.95 -8.76
CA ASN A 246 9.65 -5.64 -7.74
C ASN A 246 9.27 -4.67 -6.59
N LEU A 247 8.54 -5.15 -5.58
CA LEU A 247 8.08 -4.29 -4.49
C LEU A 247 9.22 -3.64 -3.70
N ASN A 248 10.29 -4.37 -3.42
CA ASN A 248 11.42 -3.84 -2.65
C ASN A 248 12.28 -2.87 -3.48
N GLU A 249 12.49 -3.16 -4.76
CA GLU A 249 13.16 -2.26 -5.70
C GLU A 249 12.37 -0.96 -5.90
N LEU A 250 11.04 -1.05 -6.03
CA LEU A 250 10.16 0.13 -6.07
C LEU A 250 10.21 0.93 -4.75
N ALA A 251 10.20 0.23 -3.63
CA ALA A 251 10.28 0.86 -2.33
C ALA A 251 11.64 1.57 -2.14
N TYR A 252 12.72 0.99 -2.66
CA TYR A 252 14.04 1.61 -2.66
C TYR A 252 14.08 2.85 -3.58
N LEU A 253 13.54 2.77 -4.79
CA LEU A 253 13.37 3.93 -5.67
C LEU A 253 12.62 5.08 -4.97
N ILE A 254 11.55 4.79 -4.26
CA ILE A 254 10.78 5.79 -3.50
C ILE A 254 11.59 6.31 -2.32
N LYS A 255 12.31 5.46 -1.62
CA LYS A 255 13.15 5.83 -0.48
C LYS A 255 14.24 6.84 -0.87
N GLU A 256 14.88 6.66 -2.02
CA GLU A 256 15.97 7.53 -2.49
C GLU A 256 15.45 8.79 -3.22
N ALA A 257 14.18 8.86 -3.62
CA ALA A 257 13.61 10.04 -4.28
C ALA A 257 13.63 11.29 -3.39
N SER A 258 13.77 12.45 -4.01
CA SER A 258 13.64 13.76 -3.32
C SER A 258 12.21 14.04 -2.91
N ALA A 259 11.22 13.62 -3.74
CA ALA A 259 9.80 13.79 -3.48
C ALA A 259 8.96 12.79 -4.28
N MET A 260 7.64 12.82 -4.03
CA MET A 260 6.71 11.94 -4.71
C MET A 260 5.37 12.62 -5.03
N ILE A 261 4.84 12.38 -6.22
CA ILE A 261 3.46 12.68 -6.60
C ILE A 261 2.77 11.35 -6.89
N THR A 262 1.59 11.12 -6.34
CA THR A 262 0.94 9.82 -6.46
C THR A 262 -0.58 9.91 -6.42
N ALA A 263 -1.25 8.99 -7.11
CA ALA A 263 -2.66 8.68 -6.86
C ALA A 263 -2.82 7.95 -5.50
N ASP A 264 -4.06 7.80 -5.01
CA ASP A 264 -4.37 6.95 -3.85
C ASP A 264 -4.07 5.48 -4.17
N SER A 265 -2.84 5.05 -3.89
CA SER A 265 -2.31 3.72 -4.23
C SER A 265 -1.22 3.25 -3.25
N PHE A 266 -0.74 2.01 -3.41
CA PHE A 266 0.33 1.46 -2.57
C PHE A 266 1.61 2.32 -2.52
N PRO A 267 2.13 2.88 -3.63
CA PRO A 267 3.27 3.78 -3.60
C PRO A 267 3.12 4.97 -2.63
N MET A 268 1.92 5.55 -2.50
CA MET A 268 1.64 6.60 -1.51
C MET A 268 2.01 6.16 -0.09
N HIS A 269 1.55 4.99 0.32
CA HIS A 269 1.83 4.46 1.66
C HIS A 269 3.30 4.11 1.84
N THR A 270 3.98 3.69 0.77
CA THR A 270 5.43 3.46 0.77
C THR A 270 6.19 4.77 0.97
N GLY A 271 5.78 5.85 0.28
CA GLY A 271 6.33 7.19 0.49
C GLY A 271 6.16 7.68 1.93
N CYS A 272 4.99 7.42 2.54
CA CYS A 272 4.74 7.72 3.96
C CYS A 272 5.67 6.92 4.89
N ALA A 273 5.91 5.64 4.61
CA ALA A 273 6.80 4.81 5.43
C ALA A 273 8.24 5.35 5.45
N PHE A 274 8.69 5.93 4.34
CA PHE A 274 10.00 6.57 4.24
C PHE A 274 9.97 8.09 4.53
N LYS A 275 8.84 8.62 5.01
CA LYS A 275 8.65 10.05 5.37
C LYS A 275 9.02 11.01 4.24
N LYS A 276 8.78 10.61 3.00
CA LYS A 276 9.10 11.41 1.83
C LYS A 276 8.17 12.63 1.72
N PRO A 277 8.68 13.79 1.27
CA PRO A 277 7.83 14.86 0.78
C PRO A 277 6.90 14.31 -0.30
N LEU A 278 5.58 14.38 -0.10
CA LEU A 278 4.66 13.76 -1.03
C LEU A 278 3.37 14.56 -1.20
N ILE A 279 2.86 14.56 -2.44
CA ILE A 279 1.52 15.01 -2.80
C ILE A 279 0.70 13.78 -3.23
N ALA A 280 -0.41 13.53 -2.51
CA ALA A 280 -1.36 12.48 -2.82
C ALA A 280 -2.62 13.07 -3.47
N ILE A 281 -2.94 12.61 -4.67
CA ILE A 281 -4.12 13.06 -5.42
C ILE A 281 -5.27 12.11 -5.14
N PHE A 282 -6.39 12.67 -4.65
CA PHE A 282 -7.58 11.93 -4.26
C PHE A 282 -8.78 12.31 -5.13
N GLY A 283 -9.44 11.30 -5.68
CA GLY A 283 -10.69 11.43 -6.41
C GLY A 283 -11.87 10.75 -5.69
N PRO A 284 -12.23 9.51 -6.06
CA PRO A 284 -13.45 8.84 -5.59
C PRO A 284 -13.38 8.30 -4.15
N THR A 285 -12.23 8.34 -3.50
CA THR A 285 -12.00 7.77 -2.17
C THR A 285 -11.88 8.86 -1.11
N SER A 286 -11.99 8.47 0.16
CA SER A 286 -11.87 9.40 1.29
C SER A 286 -10.42 9.48 1.77
N GLU A 287 -9.83 10.65 1.64
CA GLU A 287 -8.52 10.99 2.19
C GLU A 287 -8.48 10.90 3.71
N VAL A 288 -9.60 11.16 4.39
CA VAL A 288 -9.71 10.99 5.84
C VAL A 288 -9.49 9.53 6.25
N ARG A 289 -10.01 8.59 5.44
CA ARG A 289 -9.94 7.15 5.75
C ARG A 289 -8.62 6.50 5.36
N VAL A 290 -8.06 6.87 4.24
CA VAL A 290 -6.88 6.18 3.68
C VAL A 290 -5.77 7.14 3.25
N GLY A 291 -5.95 8.44 3.47
CA GLY A 291 -4.93 9.44 3.14
C GLY A 291 -3.68 9.31 4.01
N PRO A 292 -2.60 9.91 3.55
CA PRO A 292 -1.34 9.91 4.26
C PRO A 292 -1.47 10.68 5.58
N ILE A 293 -0.84 10.19 6.63
CA ILE A 293 -0.74 10.86 7.94
C ILE A 293 0.73 11.18 8.31
N ALA A 294 1.64 11.07 7.35
CA ALA A 294 3.02 11.47 7.53
C ALA A 294 3.17 13.02 7.46
N GLU A 295 4.04 13.58 8.27
CA GLU A 295 4.21 15.03 8.45
C GLU A 295 4.48 15.79 7.13
N ASN A 296 5.30 15.23 6.24
CA ASN A 296 5.67 15.86 4.96
C ASN A 296 4.68 15.53 3.82
N SER A 297 3.52 14.96 4.14
CA SER A 297 2.53 14.58 3.14
C SER A 297 1.41 15.61 3.03
N GLU A 298 0.85 15.76 1.83
CA GLU A 298 -0.29 16.63 1.55
C GLU A 298 -1.26 15.92 0.60
N THR A 299 -2.53 16.13 0.82
CA THR A 299 -3.59 15.60 -0.05
C THR A 299 -4.20 16.71 -0.87
N ILE A 300 -4.27 16.52 -2.18
CA ILE A 300 -4.95 17.42 -3.11
C ILE A 300 -6.16 16.69 -3.71
N ARG A 301 -7.29 17.37 -3.74
CA ARG A 301 -8.54 16.91 -4.34
C ARG A 301 -9.34 18.08 -4.88
N VAL A 302 -10.30 17.82 -5.75
CA VAL A 302 -11.30 18.80 -6.18
C VAL A 302 -12.37 18.91 -5.09
N GLU A 303 -12.54 20.10 -4.56
CA GLU A 303 -13.54 20.37 -3.51
C GLU A 303 -14.93 20.67 -4.10
N GLY A 304 -15.97 20.55 -3.28
CA GLY A 304 -17.34 20.92 -3.65
C GLY A 304 -18.06 19.99 -4.61
N LEU A 305 -17.50 18.84 -4.95
CA LEU A 305 -18.16 17.88 -5.84
C LEU A 305 -19.23 17.07 -5.10
N GLU A 306 -20.48 17.12 -5.58
CA GLU A 306 -21.59 16.32 -5.02
C GLU A 306 -21.30 14.81 -5.09
N CYS A 307 -20.62 14.36 -6.12
CA CYS A 307 -20.24 12.95 -6.29
C CYS A 307 -18.96 12.55 -5.54
N ALA A 308 -18.36 13.45 -4.73
CA ALA A 308 -17.13 13.17 -4.01
C ALA A 308 -17.25 11.96 -3.08
N ARG A 309 -16.14 11.20 -2.95
CA ARG A 309 -16.04 9.98 -2.14
C ARG A 309 -17.06 8.88 -2.50
N CYS A 310 -17.38 8.76 -3.80
CA CYS A 310 -18.39 7.82 -4.31
C CYS A 310 -17.95 6.35 -4.25
N TYR A 311 -16.66 6.05 -4.07
CA TYR A 311 -16.07 4.70 -4.03
C TYR A 311 -16.37 3.83 -5.28
N LYS A 312 -16.74 4.43 -6.40
CA LYS A 312 -16.88 3.69 -7.67
C LYS A 312 -15.50 3.28 -8.17
N ARG A 313 -15.38 2.03 -8.57
CA ARG A 313 -14.10 1.47 -9.07
C ARG A 313 -13.92 1.58 -10.56
N LYS A 314 -15.05 1.63 -11.30
CA LYS A 314 -15.13 1.67 -12.75
C LYS A 314 -16.34 2.49 -13.20
N ASN A 315 -16.38 2.86 -14.47
CA ASN A 315 -17.53 3.50 -15.12
C ASN A 315 -18.00 4.75 -14.35
N CYS A 316 -17.13 5.74 -14.24
CA CYS A 316 -17.50 7.02 -13.66
C CYS A 316 -18.53 7.74 -14.54
N PRO A 317 -19.74 8.06 -14.04
CA PRO A 317 -20.75 8.75 -14.84
C PRO A 317 -20.45 10.24 -15.07
N ASN A 318 -19.51 10.82 -14.32
CA ASN A 318 -19.17 12.23 -14.30
C ASN A 318 -17.79 12.50 -14.93
N ASN A 319 -17.40 11.71 -15.94
CA ASN A 319 -16.17 11.89 -16.71
C ASN A 319 -14.91 12.10 -15.86
N HIS A 320 -14.84 11.45 -14.68
CA HIS A 320 -13.71 11.54 -13.74
C HIS A 320 -13.38 12.98 -13.30
N VAL A 321 -14.37 13.87 -13.22
CA VAL A 321 -14.20 15.28 -12.84
C VAL A 321 -13.33 15.47 -11.60
N CYS A 322 -13.44 14.56 -10.62
CA CYS A 322 -12.62 14.59 -9.39
C CYS A 322 -11.13 14.34 -9.62
N ILE A 323 -10.70 13.94 -10.80
CA ILE A 323 -9.32 13.77 -11.22
C ILE A 323 -8.98 14.78 -12.32
N GLU A 324 -9.87 14.94 -13.32
CA GLU A 324 -9.60 15.80 -14.48
C GLU A 324 -9.53 17.29 -14.10
N ASP A 325 -10.28 17.73 -13.09
CA ASP A 325 -10.30 19.14 -12.65
C ASP A 325 -9.26 19.43 -11.55
N ILE A 326 -8.36 18.50 -11.23
CA ILE A 326 -7.22 18.77 -10.34
C ILE A 326 -6.39 19.91 -10.92
N ASP A 327 -6.07 20.87 -10.08
CA ASP A 327 -5.18 21.99 -10.46
C ASP A 327 -3.72 21.50 -10.55
N ALA A 328 -3.26 21.29 -11.79
CA ALA A 328 -1.91 20.82 -12.09
C ALA A 328 -0.83 21.78 -11.58
N LYS A 329 -1.09 23.11 -11.65
CA LYS A 329 -0.19 24.14 -11.16
C LYS A 329 -0.06 24.09 -9.64
N LEU A 330 -1.17 23.86 -8.94
CA LEU A 330 -1.15 23.68 -7.48
C LEU A 330 -0.30 22.46 -7.10
N VAL A 331 -0.48 21.32 -7.78
CA VAL A 331 0.30 20.10 -7.54
C VAL A 331 1.80 20.36 -7.74
N ALA A 332 2.16 20.98 -8.87
CA ALA A 332 3.55 21.31 -9.21
C ALA A 332 4.19 22.26 -8.18
N ASN A 333 3.52 23.36 -7.86
CA ASN A 333 4.02 24.33 -6.88
C ASN A 333 4.22 23.70 -5.50
N ARG A 334 3.24 22.91 -5.02
CA ARG A 334 3.30 22.29 -3.70
C ARG A 334 4.44 21.28 -3.59
N ILE A 335 4.64 20.42 -4.61
CA ILE A 335 5.74 19.46 -4.54
C ILE A 335 7.10 20.14 -4.63
N LEU A 336 7.27 21.14 -5.51
CA LEU A 336 8.52 21.89 -5.65
C LEU A 336 8.84 22.71 -4.40
N GLN A 337 7.84 23.31 -3.75
CA GLN A 337 8.01 23.98 -2.47
C GLN A 337 8.51 23.03 -1.37
N LYS A 338 8.00 21.80 -1.32
CA LYS A 338 8.43 20.80 -0.32
C LYS A 338 9.90 20.38 -0.46
N ILE A 339 10.51 20.58 -1.63
CA ILE A 339 11.91 20.23 -1.92
C ILE A 339 12.80 21.45 -2.19
N GLY A 340 12.30 22.67 -1.93
CA GLY A 340 13.11 23.89 -1.91
C GLY A 340 13.40 24.50 -3.29
N TYR A 341 12.57 24.24 -4.29
CA TYR A 341 12.66 24.89 -5.61
C TYR A 341 11.79 26.17 -5.72
N LEU A 342 10.95 26.42 -4.72
CA LEU A 342 10.10 27.61 -4.58
C LEU A 342 10.14 28.14 -3.14
#